data_e9d5d9ae37e490c87571cb4ff1e3b6b3
#
_entry.id   e9d5d9ae37e490c87571cb4ff1e3b6b3
#
_cell.length_a   1.000
_cell.length_b   1.000
_cell.length_c   1.000
_cell.angle_alpha   90.00
_cell.angle_beta   90.00
_cell.angle_gamma   90.00
#
_symmetry.space_group_name_H-M   'P 1'
#
loop_
_entity.id
_entity.type
_entity.pdbx_description
1 polymer ?
#
loop_
_entity_poly.entity_id
_entity_poly.type
_entity_poly.pdbx_seq_one_letter_code
_entity_poly.pdbx_strand_id
1 'polypeptide(L)' 'MARITKDTMISEIMRIDPGLAPILMSIGMHCLGCPASQAETLEQAAMVHDVDVNELVDKLNAALEA' A
#
# COMPACT_ATOMS: atom_id res chain seq x y z
N MET A 1 -12.98 9.45 -8.33
CA MET A 1 -12.34 9.29 -7.04
C MET A 1 -11.25 8.25 -7.10
N ALA A 2 -10.09 8.61 -6.61
CA ALA A 2 -8.98 7.65 -6.57
C ALA A 2 -9.26 6.60 -5.50
N ARG A 3 -9.28 5.35 -5.93
CA ARG A 3 -9.43 4.23 -5.00
C ARG A 3 -8.24 3.31 -5.17
N ILE A 4 -7.80 2.79 -4.04
CA ILE A 4 -6.69 1.85 -4.04
C ILE A 4 -7.25 0.47 -4.33
N THR A 5 -6.56 -0.25 -5.23
CA THR A 5 -6.88 -1.63 -5.55
C THR A 5 -5.62 -2.47 -5.38
N LYS A 6 -5.76 -3.77 -5.54
CA LYS A 6 -4.60 -4.67 -5.44
C LYS A 6 -3.56 -4.38 -6.52
N ASP A 7 -3.97 -3.78 -7.63
CA ASP A 7 -3.08 -3.46 -8.74
C ASP A 7 -2.44 -2.08 -8.62
N THR A 8 -2.82 -1.30 -7.61
CA THR A 8 -2.23 0.01 -7.39
C THR A 8 -0.78 -0.15 -6.93
N MET A 9 0.11 0.62 -7.53
CA MET A 9 1.52 0.55 -7.17
C MET A 9 1.79 1.31 -5.87
N ILE A 10 2.79 0.87 -5.14
CA ILE A 10 3.18 1.52 -3.89
C ILE A 10 3.53 2.99 -4.13
N SER A 11 4.20 3.30 -5.25
CA SER A 11 4.52 4.68 -5.59
C SER A 11 3.26 5.52 -5.75
N GLU A 12 2.21 4.94 -6.31
CA GLU A 12 0.94 5.65 -6.48
C GLU A 12 0.26 5.90 -5.13
N ILE A 13 0.30 4.92 -4.25
CA ILE A 13 -0.29 5.06 -2.92
C ILE A 13 0.37 6.21 -2.17
N MET A 14 1.70 6.30 -2.24
CA MET A 14 2.44 7.38 -1.58
C MET A 14 2.16 8.73 -2.21
N ARG A 15 1.82 8.75 -3.50
CA ARG A 15 1.46 9.99 -4.20
C ARG A 15 0.04 10.42 -3.83
N ILE A 16 -0.87 9.46 -3.69
CA ILE A 16 -2.26 9.74 -3.32
C ILE A 16 -2.32 10.34 -1.92
N ASP A 17 -1.66 9.69 -0.97
CA ASP A 17 -1.63 10.17 0.40
C ASP A 17 -0.44 9.59 1.16
N PRO A 18 0.60 10.40 1.41
CA PRO A 18 1.76 9.95 2.20
C PRO A 18 1.38 9.49 3.61
N GLY A 19 0.22 9.94 4.12
CA GLY A 19 -0.26 9.54 5.43
C GLY A 19 -0.62 8.06 5.52
N LEU A 20 -0.65 7.34 4.38
CA LEU A 20 -0.90 5.91 4.36
C LEU A 20 0.35 5.09 4.68
N ALA A 21 1.51 5.73 4.74
CA ALA A 21 2.76 5.04 5.03
C ALA A 21 2.71 4.19 6.31
N PRO A 22 2.15 4.68 7.44
CA PRO A 22 2.09 3.86 8.64
C PRO A 22 1.35 2.55 8.46
N ILE A 23 0.31 2.54 7.61
CA ILE A 23 -0.43 1.30 7.34
C ILE A 23 0.44 0.31 6.60
N LEU A 24 1.16 0.78 5.58
CA LEU A 24 2.08 -0.09 4.84
C LEU A 24 3.22 -0.58 5.72
N MET A 25 3.73 0.28 6.60
CA MET A 25 4.78 -0.11 7.52
C MET A 25 4.30 -1.16 8.52
N SER A 26 3.03 -1.13 8.87
CA SER A 26 2.47 -2.08 9.83
C SER A 26 2.50 -3.52 9.33
N ILE A 27 2.56 -3.73 8.01
CA ILE A 27 2.64 -5.08 7.45
C ILE A 27 4.09 -5.52 7.21
N GLY A 28 5.06 -4.70 7.59
CA GLY A 28 6.47 -5.04 7.48
C GLY A 28 7.26 -4.30 6.43
N MET A 29 6.64 -3.39 5.69
CA MET A 29 7.35 -2.61 4.69
C MET A 29 8.16 -1.50 5.37
N HIS A 30 9.48 -1.56 5.26
CA HIS A 30 10.34 -0.61 5.92
C HIS A 30 10.97 0.44 5.01
N CYS A 31 11.06 0.15 3.72
CA CYS A 31 11.74 1.02 2.76
C CYS A 31 10.80 1.55 1.70
N LEU A 32 9.80 2.32 2.12
CA LEU A 32 8.79 2.83 1.19
C LEU A 32 9.36 3.80 0.15
N GLY A 33 10.53 4.38 0.44
CA GLY A 33 11.20 5.26 -0.49
C GLY A 33 12.12 4.55 -1.48
N CYS A 34 12.32 3.23 -1.33
CA CYS A 34 13.19 2.48 -2.23
C CYS A 34 12.53 2.27 -3.59
N PRO A 35 13.27 2.44 -4.70
CA PRO A 35 12.70 2.19 -6.03
C PRO A 35 12.13 0.79 -6.18
N ALA A 36 12.75 -0.21 -5.55
CA ALA A 36 12.26 -1.59 -5.61
C ALA A 36 10.87 -1.73 -5.00
N SER A 37 10.66 -1.11 -3.83
CA SER A 37 9.37 -1.16 -3.15
C SER A 37 8.31 -0.38 -3.92
N GLN A 38 8.68 0.78 -4.45
CA GLN A 38 7.74 1.62 -5.17
C GLN A 38 7.30 1.02 -6.49
N ALA A 39 8.09 0.12 -7.06
CA ALA A 39 7.76 -0.54 -8.31
C ALA A 39 6.81 -1.73 -8.13
N GLU A 40 6.53 -2.12 -6.90
CA GLU A 40 5.63 -3.23 -6.62
C GLU A 40 4.17 -2.78 -6.58
N THR A 41 3.28 -3.70 -6.99
CA THR A 41 1.85 -3.49 -6.77
C THR A 41 1.52 -3.86 -5.32
N LEU A 42 0.35 -3.42 -4.86
CA LEU A 42 -0.09 -3.74 -3.50
C LEU A 42 -0.20 -5.26 -3.32
N GLU A 43 -0.67 -5.97 -4.35
CA GLU A 43 -0.77 -7.43 -4.30
C GLU A 43 0.60 -8.08 -4.12
N GLN A 44 1.59 -7.60 -4.87
CA GLN A 44 2.95 -8.14 -4.76
C GLN A 44 3.52 -7.91 -3.37
N ALA A 45 3.32 -6.71 -2.83
CA ALA A 45 3.80 -6.39 -1.49
C ALA A 45 3.12 -7.27 -0.45
N ALA A 46 1.81 -7.48 -0.58
CA ALA A 46 1.06 -8.33 0.35
C ALA A 46 1.57 -9.76 0.31
N MET A 47 1.89 -10.27 -0.88
CA MET A 47 2.43 -11.62 -1.02
C MET A 47 3.78 -11.77 -0.32
N VAL A 48 4.65 -10.79 -0.50
CA VAL A 48 5.98 -10.83 0.10
C VAL A 48 5.89 -10.84 1.63
N HIS A 49 4.93 -10.10 2.17
CA HIS A 49 4.77 -9.96 3.63
C HIS A 49 3.72 -10.89 4.22
N ASP A 50 3.19 -11.82 3.41
CA ASP A 50 2.21 -12.82 3.85
C ASP A 50 0.99 -12.17 4.49
N VAL A 51 0.43 -11.19 3.82
CA VAL A 51 -0.73 -10.43 4.27
C VAL A 51 -1.87 -10.60 3.27
N ASP A 52 -3.12 -10.59 3.77
CA ASP A 52 -4.29 -10.64 2.91
C ASP A 52 -4.43 -9.29 2.19
N VAL A 53 -4.29 -9.30 0.86
CA VAL A 53 -4.35 -8.07 0.08
C VAL A 53 -5.73 -7.41 0.17
N ASN A 54 -6.79 -8.19 0.27
CA ASN A 54 -8.14 -7.62 0.37
C ASN A 54 -8.32 -6.82 1.66
N GLU A 55 -7.81 -7.34 2.76
CA GLU A 55 -7.83 -6.61 4.03
C GLU A 55 -7.00 -5.35 3.96
N LEU A 56 -5.84 -5.43 3.31
CA LEU A 56 -4.95 -4.29 3.17
C LEU A 56 -5.60 -3.19 2.33
N VAL A 57 -6.22 -3.59 1.22
CA VAL A 57 -6.96 -2.66 0.35
C VAL A 57 -8.06 -1.96 1.14
N ASP A 58 -8.81 -2.72 1.93
CA ASP A 58 -9.90 -2.13 2.74
C ASP A 58 -9.37 -1.13 3.76
N LYS A 59 -8.26 -1.46 4.42
CA LYS A 59 -7.65 -0.56 5.40
C LYS A 59 -7.19 0.74 4.76
N LEU A 60 -6.56 0.64 3.60
CA LEU A 60 -6.05 1.82 2.91
C LEU A 60 -7.18 2.72 2.44
N ASN A 61 -8.22 2.12 1.86
CA ASN A 61 -9.37 2.90 1.39
C ASN A 61 -10.14 3.52 2.56
N ALA A 62 -10.26 2.82 3.67
CA ALA A 62 -10.92 3.36 4.85
C ALA A 62 -10.16 4.58 5.39
N ALA A 63 -8.83 4.52 5.37
CA ALA A 63 -8.01 5.65 5.81
C ALA A 63 -8.15 6.84 4.87
N LEU A 64 -8.30 6.59 3.57
CA LEU A 64 -8.51 7.67 2.61
C LEU A 64 -9.84 8.38 2.80
N GLU A 65 -10.86 7.65 3.24
CA GLU A 65 -12.19 8.21 3.44
C GLU A 65 -12.38 8.88 4.80
N ALA A 66 -11.43 8.71 5.68
CA ALA A 66 -11.52 9.24 7.05
C ALA A 66 -11.32 10.75 7.09
#